data_990a38857d1eb4fe301d3032269fa402
#
_entry.id   990a38857d1eb4fe301d3032269fa402
#
_cell.length_a   1.000
_cell.length_b   1.000
_cell.length_c   1.000
_cell.angle_alpha   90.00
_cell.angle_beta   90.00
_cell.angle_gamma   90.00
#
_symmetry.space_group_name_H-M   'P 1'
#
loop_
_entity.id
_entity.type
_entity.pdbx_description
1 polymer ?
#
loop_
_entity_poly.entity_id
_entity_poly.type
_entity_poly.pdbx_seq_one_letter_code
_entity_poly.pdbx_strand_id
1 'polypeptide(L)'
;MGKESNFWSMGDTGPCGPCSEIFYDHGSDIHGGPPGSKDEDGDRFVEIWNLVFMQFDRQDDGTMNPLPKPSVDTGMGLERIAAVMQNVHSNYDIDLFQNLLSAIKKISNQGDDSHYRVIADHIRSTAFLIAFSVSLFIVDSVF
;
A
#
# COMPACT_ATOMS: atom_id res chain seq x y z
N MET A 1 -6.97 -9.57 -17.27
CA MET A 1 -5.83 -8.65 -17.47
C MET A 1 -4.61 -9.46 -17.90
N GLY A 2 -3.70 -8.86 -18.67
CA GLY A 2 -2.52 -9.55 -19.21
C GLY A 2 -1.36 -9.67 -18.21
N LYS A 3 -0.24 -10.28 -18.67
CA LYS A 3 0.99 -10.40 -17.87
C LYS A 3 1.58 -9.04 -17.44
N GLU A 4 1.31 -7.98 -18.18
CA GLU A 4 1.83 -6.63 -17.91
C GLU A 4 1.21 -6.01 -16.66
N SER A 5 -0.03 -6.37 -16.32
CA SER A 5 -0.76 -5.85 -15.16
C SER A 5 -0.77 -6.80 -13.96
N ASN A 6 -0.53 -8.10 -14.17
CA ASN A 6 -0.62 -9.13 -13.14
C ASN A 6 0.70 -9.88 -12.95
N PHE A 7 1.80 -9.13 -12.93
CA PHE A 7 3.12 -9.66 -12.62
C PHE A 7 3.89 -8.67 -11.75
N TRP A 8 4.24 -9.10 -10.56
CA TRP A 8 4.96 -8.30 -9.59
C TRP A 8 6.45 -8.61 -9.60
N SER A 9 7.27 -7.60 -9.42
CA SER A 9 8.72 -7.70 -9.27
C SER A 9 9.18 -6.83 -8.12
N MET A 10 10.17 -7.32 -7.35
CA MET A 10 10.78 -6.55 -6.27
C MET A 10 11.49 -5.28 -6.79
N GLY A 11 12.02 -5.37 -8.00
CA GLY A 11 12.74 -4.30 -8.69
C GLY A 11 13.20 -4.79 -10.06
N ASP A 12 14.29 -4.23 -10.55
CA ASP A 12 14.90 -4.67 -11.79
C ASP A 12 15.42 -6.10 -11.68
N THR A 13 15.86 -6.50 -10.48
CA THR A 13 16.32 -7.85 -10.14
C THR A 13 15.64 -8.35 -8.87
N GLY A 14 15.75 -9.67 -8.62
CA GLY A 14 15.24 -10.32 -7.42
C GLY A 14 13.95 -11.08 -7.61
N PRO A 15 13.32 -11.52 -6.50
CA PRO A 15 12.10 -12.33 -6.55
C PRO A 15 10.97 -11.67 -7.32
N CYS A 16 10.29 -12.46 -8.13
CA CYS A 16 9.16 -12.00 -8.94
C CYS A 16 8.21 -13.16 -9.27
N GLY A 17 7.00 -12.82 -9.71
CA GLY A 17 6.02 -13.78 -10.11
C GLY A 17 4.66 -13.18 -10.44
N PRO A 18 3.73 -13.98 -10.96
CA PRO A 18 2.38 -13.53 -11.21
C PRO A 18 1.70 -13.12 -9.90
N CYS A 19 0.81 -12.15 -9.99
CA CYS A 19 0.01 -11.69 -8.85
C CYS A 19 -1.48 -11.67 -9.16
N SER A 20 -2.28 -11.64 -8.10
CA SER A 20 -3.72 -11.40 -8.14
C SER A 20 -4.07 -10.35 -7.10
N GLU A 21 -4.93 -9.43 -7.46
CA GLU A 21 -5.33 -8.33 -6.62
C GLU A 21 -6.81 -8.44 -6.27
N ILE A 22 -7.17 -8.05 -5.05
CA ILE A 22 -8.54 -7.97 -4.59
C ILE A 22 -8.90 -6.50 -4.46
N PHE A 23 -9.94 -6.10 -5.18
CA PHE A 23 -10.48 -4.75 -5.17
C PHE A 23 -11.79 -4.70 -4.40
N TYR A 24 -12.00 -3.62 -3.67
CA TYR A 24 -13.28 -3.29 -3.07
C TYR A 24 -14.02 -2.27 -3.93
N ASP A 25 -15.30 -2.52 -4.23
CA ASP A 25 -16.19 -1.58 -4.92
C ASP A 25 -16.90 -0.70 -3.89
N HIS A 26 -16.56 0.58 -3.84
CA HIS A 26 -17.19 1.57 -2.97
C HIS A 26 -18.61 1.96 -3.39
N GLY A 27 -19.09 1.42 -4.51
CA GLY A 27 -20.47 1.64 -4.97
C GLY A 27 -20.56 2.68 -6.09
N SER A 28 -21.77 2.73 -6.68
CA SER A 28 -22.03 3.52 -7.89
C SER A 28 -21.98 5.04 -7.69
N ASP A 29 -22.02 5.50 -6.46
CA ASP A 29 -21.98 6.93 -6.13
C ASP A 29 -20.54 7.49 -6.21
N ILE A 30 -19.54 6.63 -6.28
CA ILE A 30 -18.14 7.00 -6.49
C ILE A 30 -17.76 6.81 -7.96
N HIS A 31 -17.08 7.81 -8.51
CA HIS A 31 -16.59 7.74 -9.89
C HIS A 31 -15.48 6.69 -10.02
N GLY A 32 -15.55 5.87 -11.07
CA GLY A 32 -14.54 4.89 -11.43
C GLY A 32 -15.15 3.61 -11.99
N GLY A 33 -14.32 2.84 -12.66
CA GLY A 33 -14.65 1.54 -13.26
C GLY A 33 -13.79 0.42 -12.72
N PRO A 34 -14.18 -0.84 -12.97
CA PRO A 34 -13.36 -1.97 -12.54
C PRO A 34 -11.98 -1.99 -13.23
N PRO A 35 -10.98 -2.64 -12.63
CA PRO A 35 -9.65 -2.77 -13.22
C PRO A 35 -9.70 -3.26 -14.67
N GLY A 36 -8.93 -2.64 -15.55
CA GLY A 36 -8.93 -2.90 -17.00
C GLY A 36 -10.01 -2.16 -17.80
N SER A 37 -10.85 -1.36 -17.14
CA SER A 37 -11.82 -0.49 -17.81
C SER A 37 -11.22 0.88 -18.15
N LYS A 38 -11.94 1.67 -18.96
CA LYS A 38 -11.51 3.01 -19.35
C LYS A 38 -11.41 3.99 -18.16
N ASP A 39 -12.23 3.76 -17.14
CA ASP A 39 -12.36 4.65 -15.98
C ASP A 39 -11.74 3.99 -14.71
N GLU A 40 -10.72 3.11 -14.89
CA GLU A 40 -10.06 2.40 -13.80
C GLU A 40 -9.29 3.30 -12.81
N ASP A 41 -8.88 4.50 -13.26
CA ASP A 41 -8.17 5.49 -12.42
C ASP A 41 -9.08 6.19 -11.39
N GLY A 42 -10.37 5.87 -11.36
CA GLY A 42 -11.31 6.46 -10.40
C GLY A 42 -11.21 5.82 -9.01
N ASP A 43 -11.80 6.51 -8.02
CA ASP A 43 -11.73 6.12 -6.59
C ASP A 43 -12.73 5.01 -6.19
N ARG A 44 -13.54 4.50 -7.12
CA ARG A 44 -14.57 3.52 -6.82
C ARG A 44 -14.02 2.15 -6.49
N PHE A 45 -13.09 1.64 -7.31
CA PHE A 45 -12.49 0.33 -7.13
C PHE A 45 -11.10 0.49 -6.53
N VAL A 46 -10.96 0.20 -5.25
CA VAL A 46 -9.71 0.34 -4.53
C VAL A 46 -9.10 -1.02 -4.24
N GLU A 47 -7.86 -1.25 -4.70
CA GLU A 47 -7.09 -2.43 -4.34
C GLU A 47 -6.88 -2.46 -2.84
N ILE A 48 -7.34 -3.54 -2.18
CA ILE A 48 -7.17 -3.75 -0.75
C ILE A 48 -6.15 -4.83 -0.42
N TRP A 49 -5.90 -5.76 -1.33
CA TRP A 49 -5.01 -6.89 -1.09
C TRP A 49 -4.34 -7.34 -2.38
N ASN A 50 -3.00 -7.50 -2.35
CA ASN A 50 -2.22 -8.07 -3.42
C ASN A 50 -1.65 -9.43 -2.96
N LEU A 51 -1.84 -10.47 -3.78
CA LEU A 51 -1.32 -11.81 -3.57
C LEU A 51 -0.30 -12.11 -4.65
N VAL A 52 0.98 -12.20 -4.28
CA VAL A 52 2.08 -12.45 -5.19
C VAL A 52 2.53 -13.91 -5.09
N PHE A 53 2.56 -14.60 -6.21
CA PHE A 53 3.04 -15.98 -6.33
C PHE A 53 4.50 -15.96 -6.77
N MET A 54 5.41 -15.83 -5.81
CA MET A 54 6.86 -15.79 -6.04
C MET A 54 7.34 -17.11 -6.64
N GLN A 55 7.73 -17.08 -7.91
CA GLN A 55 8.14 -18.28 -8.65
C GLN A 55 9.55 -18.15 -9.23
N PHE A 56 10.01 -16.93 -9.46
CA PHE A 56 11.25 -16.66 -10.18
C PHE A 56 12.13 -15.67 -9.43
N ASP A 57 13.43 -15.74 -9.73
CA ASP A 57 14.44 -14.76 -9.39
C ASP A 57 14.97 -14.14 -10.68
N ARG A 58 14.71 -12.84 -10.89
CA ARG A 58 15.15 -12.09 -12.07
C ARG A 58 16.59 -11.64 -11.89
N GLN A 59 17.43 -11.93 -12.88
CA GLN A 59 18.83 -11.54 -12.93
C GLN A 59 19.02 -10.21 -13.67
N ASP A 60 20.22 -9.60 -13.57
CA ASP A 60 20.58 -8.34 -14.24
C ASP A 60 20.42 -8.39 -15.77
N ASP A 61 20.61 -9.56 -16.37
CA ASP A 61 20.43 -9.79 -17.81
C ASP A 61 18.98 -10.03 -18.24
N GLY A 62 18.03 -9.97 -17.28
CA GLY A 62 16.62 -10.22 -17.49
C GLY A 62 16.23 -11.71 -17.45
N THR A 63 17.18 -12.61 -17.25
CA THR A 63 16.89 -14.05 -17.10
C THR A 63 16.07 -14.30 -15.84
N MET A 64 15.02 -15.12 -15.96
CA MET A 64 14.16 -15.52 -14.83
C MET A 64 14.48 -16.96 -14.43
N ASN A 65 15.23 -17.13 -13.34
CA ASN A 65 15.53 -18.43 -12.78
C ASN A 65 14.41 -18.90 -11.85
N PRO A 66 13.94 -20.13 -11.93
CA PRO A 66 12.97 -20.65 -10.96
C PRO A 66 13.52 -20.61 -9.53
N LEU A 67 12.70 -20.15 -8.59
CA LEU A 67 13.04 -20.20 -7.18
C LEU A 67 13.09 -21.66 -6.70
N PRO A 68 14.07 -22.03 -5.85
CA PRO A 68 14.16 -23.38 -5.29
C PRO A 68 12.93 -23.78 -4.46
N LYS A 69 12.29 -22.78 -3.85
CA LYS A 69 11.06 -22.92 -3.08
C LYS A 69 10.12 -21.78 -3.46
N PRO A 70 9.20 -21.97 -4.40
CA PRO A 70 8.14 -21.02 -4.68
C PRO A 70 7.33 -20.71 -3.41
N SER A 71 6.93 -19.49 -3.24
CA SER A 71 6.19 -19.02 -2.07
C SER A 71 5.06 -18.06 -2.48
N VAL A 72 4.16 -17.83 -1.55
CA VAL A 72 3.15 -16.76 -1.69
C VAL A 72 3.53 -15.65 -0.71
N ASP A 73 3.67 -14.46 -1.23
CA ASP A 73 3.86 -13.24 -0.45
C ASP A 73 2.66 -12.32 -0.67
N THR A 74 2.11 -11.76 0.39
CA THR A 74 0.90 -10.94 0.27
C THR A 74 1.06 -9.60 0.97
N GLY A 75 0.50 -8.55 0.36
CA GLY A 75 0.43 -7.21 0.94
C GLY A 75 -1.02 -6.74 1.01
N MET A 76 -1.46 -6.38 2.22
CA MET A 76 -2.78 -5.78 2.44
C MET A 76 -2.59 -4.35 2.96
N GLY A 77 -3.26 -3.38 2.32
CA GLY A 77 -3.22 -1.99 2.76
C GLY A 77 -4.01 -1.79 4.07
N LEU A 78 -3.32 -1.56 5.18
CA LEU A 78 -3.97 -1.38 6.49
C LEU A 78 -5.02 -0.27 6.45
N GLU A 79 -4.69 0.87 5.89
CA GLU A 79 -5.58 2.02 5.80
C GLU A 79 -6.75 1.77 4.86
N ARG A 80 -6.50 1.06 3.76
CA ARG A 80 -7.53 0.71 2.79
C ARG A 80 -8.55 -0.24 3.39
N ILE A 81 -8.10 -1.29 4.07
CA ILE A 81 -9.04 -2.22 4.74
C ILE A 81 -9.74 -1.57 5.93
N ALA A 82 -9.07 -0.69 6.68
CA ALA A 82 -9.68 0.07 7.74
C ALA A 82 -10.79 1.00 7.22
N ALA A 83 -10.58 1.65 6.07
CA ALA A 83 -11.61 2.47 5.43
C ALA A 83 -12.85 1.64 5.07
N VAL A 84 -12.65 0.46 4.48
CA VAL A 84 -13.75 -0.48 4.19
C VAL A 84 -14.50 -0.88 5.46
N MET A 85 -13.78 -1.27 6.51
CA MET A 85 -14.39 -1.72 7.78
C MET A 85 -15.11 -0.60 8.54
N GLN A 86 -14.65 0.64 8.40
CA GLN A 86 -15.26 1.82 8.99
C GLN A 86 -16.32 2.47 8.08
N ASN A 87 -16.55 1.89 6.89
CA ASN A 87 -17.51 2.37 5.90
C ASN A 87 -17.27 3.83 5.49
N VAL A 88 -16.00 4.19 5.25
CA VAL A 88 -15.57 5.47 4.71
C VAL A 88 -14.86 5.26 3.37
N HIS A 89 -14.81 6.31 2.52
CA HIS A 89 -14.26 6.19 1.17
C HIS A 89 -12.78 6.57 1.10
N SER A 90 -12.32 7.47 1.96
CA SER A 90 -10.94 7.94 1.98
C SER A 90 -10.16 7.30 3.14
N ASN A 91 -8.91 6.92 2.89
CA ASN A 91 -7.99 6.47 3.94
C ASN A 91 -7.79 7.53 5.04
N TYR A 92 -7.94 8.81 4.69
CA TYR A 92 -7.82 9.91 5.64
C TYR A 92 -9.05 10.07 6.55
N ASP A 93 -10.16 9.40 6.22
CA ASP A 93 -11.40 9.47 7.02
C ASP A 93 -11.46 8.40 8.11
N ILE A 94 -10.49 7.46 8.16
CA ILE A 94 -10.40 6.48 9.25
C ILE A 94 -10.00 7.15 10.57
N ASP A 95 -10.38 6.55 11.67
CA ASP A 95 -10.18 7.05 13.03
C ASP A 95 -8.72 7.42 13.31
N LEU A 96 -7.75 6.60 12.87
CA LEU A 96 -6.32 6.85 13.02
C LEU A 96 -5.91 8.19 12.40
N PHE A 97 -6.27 8.44 11.13
CA PHE A 97 -5.93 9.68 10.45
C PHE A 97 -6.73 10.87 10.97
N GLN A 98 -7.99 10.68 11.33
CA GLN A 98 -8.82 11.75 11.91
C GLN A 98 -8.23 12.27 13.24
N ASN A 99 -7.67 11.40 14.07
CA ASN A 99 -6.97 11.80 15.28
C ASN A 99 -5.70 12.62 14.97
N LEU A 100 -4.88 12.19 14.00
CA LEU A 100 -3.70 12.92 13.56
C LEU A 100 -4.06 14.29 12.97
N LEU A 101 -5.01 14.32 12.05
CA LEU A 101 -5.49 15.55 11.40
C LEU A 101 -6.02 16.54 12.44
N SER A 102 -6.76 16.07 13.42
CA SER A 102 -7.26 16.90 14.51
C SER A 102 -6.13 17.51 15.37
N ALA A 103 -5.08 16.74 15.63
CA ALA A 103 -3.91 17.23 16.35
C ALA A 103 -3.13 18.27 15.53
N ILE A 104 -2.91 18.00 14.23
CA ILE A 104 -2.21 18.90 13.32
C ILE A 104 -2.96 20.25 13.21
N LYS A 105 -4.28 20.21 13.02
CA LYS A 105 -5.13 21.41 12.92
C LYS A 105 -5.07 22.27 14.20
N LYS A 106 -4.86 21.68 15.36
CA LYS A 106 -4.72 22.43 16.62
C LYS A 106 -3.40 23.19 16.75
N ILE A 107 -2.32 22.68 16.18
CA ILE A 107 -0.99 23.28 16.27
C ILE A 107 -0.63 24.12 15.05
N SER A 108 -1.31 23.92 13.93
CA SER A 108 -1.10 24.69 12.71
C SER A 108 -2.18 25.75 12.56
N ASN A 109 -1.74 27.01 12.44
CA ASN A 109 -2.65 28.13 12.24
C ASN A 109 -2.93 28.43 10.76
N GLN A 110 -2.28 27.72 9.82
CA GLN A 110 -2.38 27.95 8.38
C GLN A 110 -2.24 26.65 7.62
N GLY A 111 -3.10 26.42 6.64
CA GLY A 111 -3.09 25.28 5.76
C GLY A 111 -4.52 24.88 5.35
N ASP A 112 -4.62 24.17 4.26
CA ASP A 112 -5.85 23.51 3.83
C ASP A 112 -5.81 22.00 4.16
N ASP A 113 -6.88 21.30 3.90
CA ASP A 113 -7.00 19.87 4.20
C ASP A 113 -5.97 19.03 3.44
N SER A 114 -5.51 19.43 2.25
CA SER A 114 -4.51 18.69 1.50
C SER A 114 -3.13 18.74 2.19
N HIS A 115 -2.73 19.91 2.69
CA HIS A 115 -1.50 20.07 3.46
C HIS A 115 -1.53 19.23 4.75
N TYR A 116 -2.66 19.22 5.46
CA TYR A 116 -2.80 18.43 6.68
C TYR A 116 -2.73 16.93 6.43
N ARG A 117 -3.28 16.44 5.31
CA ARG A 117 -3.17 15.04 4.88
C ARG A 117 -1.72 14.64 4.60
N VAL A 118 -0.98 15.46 3.87
CA VAL A 118 0.45 15.23 3.60
C VAL A 118 1.26 15.15 4.90
N ILE A 119 1.03 16.09 5.82
CA ILE A 119 1.71 16.09 7.13
C ILE A 119 1.37 14.82 7.92
N ALA A 120 0.10 14.44 7.99
CA ALA A 120 -0.34 13.25 8.72
C ALA A 120 0.29 11.97 8.17
N ASP A 121 0.34 11.81 6.84
CA ASP A 121 0.98 10.69 6.17
C ASP A 121 2.48 10.62 6.47
N HIS A 122 3.18 11.74 6.32
CA HIS A 122 4.63 11.81 6.55
C HIS A 122 5.01 11.59 8.02
N ILE A 123 4.26 12.15 8.97
CA ILE A 123 4.50 11.89 10.39
C ILE A 123 4.33 10.42 10.73
N ARG A 124 3.26 9.80 10.22
CA ARG A 124 3.01 8.37 10.44
C ARG A 124 4.14 7.52 9.87
N SER A 125 4.51 7.72 8.61
CA SER A 125 5.59 6.99 7.95
C SER A 125 6.93 7.17 8.67
N THR A 126 7.26 8.41 9.07
CA THR A 126 8.48 8.74 9.81
C THR A 126 8.50 8.05 11.18
N ALA A 127 7.38 8.04 11.91
CA ALA A 127 7.28 7.38 13.20
C ALA A 127 7.57 5.87 13.11
N PHE A 128 7.04 5.20 12.10
CA PHE A 128 7.31 3.79 11.84
C PHE A 128 8.78 3.54 11.49
N LEU A 129 9.36 4.35 10.61
CA LEU A 129 10.77 4.22 10.23
C LEU A 129 11.70 4.40 11.44
N ILE A 130 11.45 5.39 12.29
CA ILE A 130 12.23 5.61 13.51
C ILE A 130 12.07 4.43 14.46
N ALA A 131 10.84 3.99 14.73
CA ALA A 131 10.58 2.87 15.64
C ALA A 131 11.22 1.59 15.15
N PHE A 132 11.19 1.31 13.86
CA PHE A 132 11.80 0.14 13.25
C PHE A 132 13.33 0.20 13.31
N SER A 133 13.93 1.35 13.00
CA SER A 133 15.38 1.56 13.06
C SER A 133 15.92 1.42 14.48
N VAL A 134 15.23 1.97 15.48
CA VAL A 134 15.60 1.82 16.89
C VAL A 134 15.53 0.36 17.33
N SER A 135 14.55 -0.40 16.88
CA SER A 135 14.43 -1.82 17.19
C SER A 135 15.60 -2.63 16.62
N LEU A 136 16.07 -2.32 15.40
CA LEU A 136 17.23 -2.98 14.79
C LEU A 136 18.51 -2.70 15.58
N PHE A 137 18.77 -1.45 15.99
CA PHE A 137 19.94 -1.10 16.80
C PHE A 137 19.96 -1.79 18.16
N ILE A 138 18.82 -2.01 18.80
CA ILE A 138 18.74 -2.73 20.08
C ILE A 138 19.07 -4.21 19.88
N VAL A 139 18.63 -4.84 18.81
CA VAL A 139 18.94 -6.26 18.54
C VAL A 139 20.44 -6.45 18.27
N ASP A 140 21.06 -5.57 17.48
CA ASP A 140 22.50 -5.65 17.18
C ASP A 140 23.43 -5.34 18.38
N SER A 141 22.90 -4.67 19.41
CA SER A 141 23.67 -4.35 20.61
C SER A 141 23.53 -5.37 21.74
N VAL A 142 22.72 -6.41 21.58
CA VAL A 142 22.47 -7.48 22.57
C VAL A 142 23.19 -8.80 22.21
N PHE A 143 23.77 -8.87 21.00
CA PHE A 143 24.61 -9.98 20.52
C PHE A 143 26.00 -9.46 20.21
#